data_db6eea6760570a52558093e8efaa6257
#
_entry.id   db6eea6760570a52558093e8efaa6257
#
_cell.length_a   1.000
_cell.length_b   1.000
_cell.length_c   1.000
_cell.angle_alpha   90.00
_cell.angle_beta   90.00
_cell.angle_gamma   90.00
#
_symmetry.space_group_name_H-M   'P 1'
#
loop_
_entity.id
_entity.type
_entity.pdbx_description
1 polymer ?
#
loop_
_entity_poly.entity_id
_entity_poly.type
_entity_poly.pdbx_seq_one_letter_code
_entity_poly.pdbx_strand_id
1 'polypeptide(L)'
;MAKQSIRLSDHFTYGKLLRFTLPSICMMVFTSIYGVVDGLFVSNFVGKTPFAAVNLVMPFVMILGGMGFMIGTGGTALVSKLLGEGKQDEAHRTFSMLVLFTLLLGAVLSAVGILTMPAVSRLLGASDAMMPDCILYGRIVTGFTFAFMLQNVFQSFFIAAEKPRLGLFVTVAAGITNMVLDALFIAVFDWGVAGAAIATGLSQCVGGVLPLIYFLRPNTSLLRLRPAALRLRPILQSCGNGSSELMSNISSSLVGMLYNFQLMRLIGEDGVSTYGVLMYVQFIFVAIFIGYSIGSAPVVSFHYGAQHHSELKNLLRKSVLLMAIGGVTLTVLARVLAAPLSRLFVGYDASLYALTTHAFRLFCWSFLLAGFNIFASGFFTALNNGAVSAAISFLRTLVFQAGSVVVLPILLGVDGIWWAITAAEIFAFIISGVFLVLKRNKYHYM
;
A
#
# COMPACT_ATOMS: atom_id res chain seq x y z
N MET A 1 4.77 11.80 -34.42
CA MET A 1 3.71 10.80 -34.20
C MET A 1 3.23 10.91 -32.76
N ALA A 2 2.01 11.41 -32.52
CA ALA A 2 1.43 11.44 -31.18
C ALA A 2 1.32 9.99 -30.69
N LYS A 3 1.99 9.65 -29.58
CA LYS A 3 1.89 8.33 -28.95
C LYS A 3 0.42 8.11 -28.56
N GLN A 4 -0.28 7.22 -29.28
CA GLN A 4 -1.65 6.83 -28.94
C GLN A 4 -1.75 6.47 -27.45
N SER A 5 -2.66 7.12 -26.71
CA SER A 5 -2.90 6.80 -25.33
C SER A 5 -3.47 5.38 -25.22
N ILE A 6 -2.93 4.56 -24.35
CA ILE A 6 -3.42 3.20 -24.11
C ILE A 6 -4.77 3.33 -23.37
N ARG A 7 -5.81 2.67 -23.90
CA ARG A 7 -7.17 2.67 -23.35
C ARG A 7 -7.45 1.38 -22.57
N LEU A 8 -8.35 1.43 -21.63
CA LEU A 8 -8.79 0.24 -20.86
C LEU A 8 -9.39 -0.84 -21.76
N SER A 9 -10.04 -0.44 -22.87
CA SER A 9 -10.67 -1.32 -23.85
C SER A 9 -9.71 -2.01 -24.83
N ASP A 10 -8.43 -1.65 -24.81
CA ASP A 10 -7.46 -2.20 -25.75
C ASP A 10 -7.15 -3.68 -25.48
N HIS A 11 -6.71 -4.39 -26.53
CA HIS A 11 -6.03 -5.67 -26.34
C HIS A 11 -4.63 -5.45 -25.75
N PHE A 12 -4.29 -6.14 -24.67
CA PHE A 12 -3.03 -5.96 -23.96
C PHE A 12 -1.99 -7.01 -24.35
N THR A 13 -0.95 -6.59 -25.07
CA THR A 13 0.32 -7.32 -25.20
C THR A 13 1.17 -7.11 -23.93
N TYR A 14 2.23 -7.91 -23.72
CA TYR A 14 3.16 -7.72 -22.60
C TYR A 14 3.71 -6.29 -22.54
N GLY A 15 4.19 -5.75 -23.67
CA GLY A 15 4.73 -4.40 -23.72
C GLY A 15 3.69 -3.32 -23.43
N LYS A 16 2.43 -3.50 -23.87
CA LYS A 16 1.35 -2.57 -23.60
C LYS A 16 0.94 -2.59 -22.12
N LEU A 17 0.84 -3.80 -21.53
CA LEU A 17 0.50 -4.01 -20.14
C LEU A 17 1.56 -3.39 -19.21
N LEU A 18 2.84 -3.68 -19.44
CA LEU A 18 3.94 -3.08 -18.70
C LEU A 18 3.99 -1.56 -18.86
N ARG A 19 3.80 -1.03 -20.08
CA ARG A 19 3.78 0.44 -20.31
C ARG A 19 2.62 1.12 -19.59
N PHE A 20 1.48 0.45 -19.45
CA PHE A 20 0.31 0.99 -18.75
C PHE A 20 0.50 0.93 -17.23
N THR A 21 1.05 -0.16 -16.69
CA THR A 21 1.24 -0.37 -15.25
C THR A 21 2.51 0.27 -14.69
N LEU A 22 3.52 0.55 -15.53
CA LEU A 22 4.80 1.12 -15.10
C LEU A 22 4.65 2.44 -14.29
N PRO A 23 3.80 3.41 -14.69
CA PRO A 23 3.60 4.60 -13.87
C PRO A 23 3.09 4.28 -12.46
N SER A 24 2.21 3.28 -12.32
CA SER A 24 1.68 2.85 -11.01
C SER A 24 2.75 2.15 -10.17
N ILE A 25 3.61 1.36 -10.80
CA ILE A 25 4.77 0.75 -10.14
C ILE A 25 5.72 1.85 -9.64
N CYS A 26 6.08 2.80 -10.51
CA CYS A 26 6.94 3.93 -10.13
C CYS A 26 6.32 4.77 -9.00
N MET A 27 5.00 4.99 -9.04
CA MET A 27 4.25 5.70 -8.02
C MET A 27 4.37 5.02 -6.65
N MET A 28 4.17 3.70 -6.57
CA MET A 28 4.25 2.94 -5.32
C MET A 28 5.69 2.84 -4.79
N VAL A 29 6.66 2.61 -5.67
CA VAL A 29 8.09 2.59 -5.29
C VAL A 29 8.53 3.96 -4.77
N PHE A 30 8.15 5.04 -5.45
CA PHE A 30 8.48 6.40 -5.01
C PHE A 30 7.84 6.72 -3.67
N THR A 31 6.57 6.32 -3.46
CA THR A 31 5.88 6.46 -2.16
C THR A 31 6.63 5.75 -1.04
N SER A 32 7.14 4.54 -1.29
CA SER A 32 7.94 3.80 -0.30
C SER A 32 9.26 4.50 0.00
N ILE A 33 9.95 5.03 -1.01
CA ILE A 33 11.22 5.72 -0.86
C ILE A 33 11.05 7.02 -0.05
N TYR A 34 10.10 7.88 -0.41
CA TYR A 34 9.95 9.14 0.32
C TYR A 34 9.49 8.93 1.77
N GLY A 35 8.72 7.88 2.05
CA GLY A 35 8.37 7.50 3.42
C GLY A 35 9.59 7.10 4.27
N VAL A 36 10.59 6.44 3.67
CA VAL A 36 11.88 6.17 4.33
C VAL A 36 12.65 7.47 4.57
N VAL A 37 12.67 8.38 3.60
CA VAL A 37 13.36 9.68 3.72
C VAL A 37 12.73 10.53 4.81
N ASP A 38 11.40 10.62 4.90
CA ASP A 38 10.68 11.32 5.98
C ASP A 38 11.09 10.78 7.36
N GLY A 39 11.10 9.46 7.53
CA GLY A 39 11.59 8.82 8.77
C GLY A 39 13.02 9.16 9.12
N LEU A 40 13.91 9.28 8.12
CA LEU A 40 15.29 9.69 8.32
C LEU A 40 15.42 11.15 8.78
N PHE A 41 14.62 12.07 8.22
CA PHE A 41 14.59 13.46 8.69
C PHE A 41 14.16 13.55 10.16
N VAL A 42 13.07 12.90 10.53
CA VAL A 42 12.58 12.91 11.90
C VAL A 42 13.62 12.31 12.86
N SER A 43 14.22 11.16 12.52
CA SER A 43 15.19 10.49 13.41
C SER A 43 16.48 11.29 13.64
N ASN A 44 16.96 12.00 12.61
CA ASN A 44 18.25 12.70 12.69
C ASN A 44 18.15 14.12 13.26
N PHE A 45 17.03 14.80 13.05
CA PHE A 45 16.91 16.23 13.40
C PHE A 45 15.98 16.51 14.58
N VAL A 46 14.99 15.63 14.86
CA VAL A 46 14.01 15.89 15.93
C VAL A 46 14.40 15.23 17.26
N GLY A 47 15.10 14.12 17.21
CA GLY A 47 15.60 13.43 18.38
C GLY A 47 14.91 12.09 18.67
N LYS A 48 15.48 11.36 19.65
CA LYS A 48 15.11 9.96 19.92
C LYS A 48 13.68 9.79 20.44
N THR A 49 13.29 10.59 21.45
CA THR A 49 11.95 10.48 22.06
C THR A 49 10.83 10.91 21.12
N PRO A 50 10.93 12.05 20.41
CA PRO A 50 9.99 12.41 19.38
C PRO A 50 9.87 11.41 18.23
N PHE A 51 10.99 10.85 17.78
CA PHE A 51 10.99 9.81 16.75
C PHE A 51 10.24 8.54 17.20
N ALA A 52 10.47 8.13 18.45
CA ALA A 52 9.72 7.02 19.05
C ALA A 52 8.21 7.32 19.14
N ALA A 53 7.84 8.56 19.48
CA ALA A 53 6.44 9.00 19.55
C ALA A 53 5.76 8.96 18.15
N VAL A 54 6.44 9.45 17.11
CA VAL A 54 5.97 9.36 15.71
C VAL A 54 5.70 7.90 15.31
N ASN A 55 6.68 7.01 15.54
CA ASN A 55 6.55 5.59 15.19
C ASN A 55 5.42 4.90 15.96
N LEU A 56 5.16 5.30 17.20
CA LEU A 56 4.07 4.75 18.01
C LEU A 56 2.69 5.11 17.44
N VAL A 57 2.51 6.34 16.96
CA VAL A 57 1.23 6.84 16.42
C VAL A 57 1.00 6.40 14.97
N MET A 58 2.08 6.14 14.20
CA MET A 58 2.01 5.79 12.77
C MET A 58 1.04 4.65 12.42
N PRO A 59 0.97 3.51 13.13
CA PRO A 59 0.00 2.45 12.83
C PRO A 59 -1.45 2.94 12.83
N PHE A 60 -1.81 3.81 13.77
CA PHE A 60 -3.14 4.41 13.81
C PHE A 60 -3.42 5.29 12.59
N VAL A 61 -2.47 6.15 12.23
CA VAL A 61 -2.57 7.01 11.03
C VAL A 61 -2.66 6.16 9.76
N MET A 62 -1.90 5.06 9.67
CA MET A 62 -1.93 4.14 8.52
C MET A 62 -3.28 3.42 8.39
N ILE A 63 -3.94 3.06 9.50
CA ILE A 63 -5.29 2.48 9.48
C ILE A 63 -6.29 3.50 8.92
N LEU A 64 -6.24 4.75 9.36
CA LEU A 64 -7.11 5.82 8.84
C LEU A 64 -6.88 6.04 7.34
N GLY A 65 -5.64 6.15 6.91
CA GLY A 65 -5.29 6.26 5.49
C GLY A 65 -5.64 5.01 4.67
N GLY A 66 -5.54 3.83 5.27
CA GLY A 66 -5.93 2.55 4.69
C GLY A 66 -7.40 2.49 4.28
N MET A 67 -8.29 3.24 4.96
CA MET A 67 -9.67 3.41 4.51
C MET A 67 -9.76 4.11 3.15
N GLY A 68 -8.85 5.04 2.87
CA GLY A 68 -8.73 5.65 1.54
C GLY A 68 -8.32 4.64 0.47
N PHE A 69 -7.36 3.77 0.75
CA PHE A 69 -6.99 2.67 -0.14
C PHE A 69 -8.16 1.70 -0.37
N MET A 70 -8.87 1.32 0.68
CA MET A 70 -10.07 0.47 0.59
C MET A 70 -11.10 1.06 -0.37
N ILE A 71 -11.45 2.33 -0.21
CA ILE A 71 -12.41 3.02 -1.08
C ILE A 71 -11.85 3.17 -2.49
N GLY A 72 -10.56 3.50 -2.61
CA GLY A 72 -9.86 3.71 -3.88
C GLY A 72 -9.82 2.44 -4.74
N THR A 73 -9.30 1.34 -4.23
CA THR A 73 -9.14 0.09 -4.98
C THR A 73 -10.49 -0.57 -5.26
N GLY A 74 -11.36 -0.68 -4.24
CA GLY A 74 -12.69 -1.25 -4.42
C GLY A 74 -13.62 -0.40 -5.28
N GLY A 75 -13.54 0.93 -5.14
CA GLY A 75 -14.30 1.87 -5.95
C GLY A 75 -13.84 1.90 -7.40
N THR A 76 -12.53 1.87 -7.64
CA THR A 76 -11.95 1.80 -8.98
C THR A 76 -12.40 0.54 -9.72
N ALA A 77 -12.42 -0.60 -9.05
CA ALA A 77 -12.92 -1.84 -9.63
C ALA A 77 -14.41 -1.75 -10.01
N LEU A 78 -15.24 -1.17 -9.14
CA LEU A 78 -16.67 -0.97 -9.43
C LEU A 78 -16.88 -0.01 -10.61
N VAL A 79 -16.20 1.14 -10.60
CA VAL A 79 -16.31 2.16 -11.66
C VAL A 79 -15.80 1.64 -13.00
N SER A 80 -14.65 0.95 -13.03
CA SER A 80 -14.10 0.39 -14.25
C SER A 80 -14.99 -0.73 -14.83
N LYS A 81 -15.66 -1.51 -13.98
CA LYS A 81 -16.65 -2.49 -14.41
C LYS A 81 -17.84 -1.79 -15.08
N LEU A 82 -18.39 -0.72 -14.48
CA LEU A 82 -19.49 0.06 -15.07
C LEU A 82 -19.09 0.67 -16.42
N LEU A 83 -17.86 1.14 -16.56
CA LEU A 83 -17.31 1.61 -17.85
C LEU A 83 -17.28 0.48 -18.88
N GLY A 84 -16.87 -0.73 -18.48
CA GLY A 84 -16.89 -1.92 -19.34
C GLY A 84 -18.29 -2.34 -19.77
N GLU A 85 -19.29 -2.18 -18.89
CA GLU A 85 -20.71 -2.40 -19.18
C GLU A 85 -21.34 -1.31 -20.09
N GLY A 86 -20.55 -0.28 -20.47
CA GLY A 86 -21.06 0.86 -21.26
C GLY A 86 -21.88 1.89 -20.46
N LYS A 87 -21.96 1.76 -19.14
CA LYS A 87 -22.72 2.63 -18.24
C LYS A 87 -21.93 3.85 -17.79
N GLN A 88 -21.51 4.70 -18.72
CA GLN A 88 -20.62 5.83 -18.43
C GLN A 88 -21.19 6.82 -17.42
N ASP A 89 -22.49 7.17 -17.53
CA ASP A 89 -23.11 8.13 -16.60
C ASP A 89 -23.18 7.58 -15.17
N GLU A 90 -23.44 6.29 -15.00
CA GLU A 90 -23.43 5.63 -13.69
C GLU A 90 -22.00 5.56 -13.13
N ALA A 91 -21.01 5.29 -13.97
CA ALA A 91 -19.59 5.33 -13.58
C ALA A 91 -19.16 6.70 -13.08
N HIS A 92 -19.53 7.79 -13.78
CA HIS A 92 -19.26 9.17 -13.33
C HIS A 92 -19.93 9.50 -12.00
N ARG A 93 -21.21 9.13 -11.83
CA ARG A 93 -21.94 9.35 -10.58
C ARG A 93 -21.34 8.55 -9.43
N THR A 94 -20.97 7.29 -9.67
CA THR A 94 -20.33 6.43 -8.65
C THR A 94 -18.97 6.98 -8.24
N PHE A 95 -18.14 7.39 -9.19
CA PHE A 95 -16.86 8.04 -8.93
C PHE A 95 -17.04 9.30 -8.07
N SER A 96 -17.94 10.21 -8.47
CA SER A 96 -18.22 11.46 -7.75
C SER A 96 -18.73 11.22 -6.34
N MET A 97 -19.61 10.25 -6.18
CA MET A 97 -20.16 9.83 -4.89
C MET A 97 -19.06 9.28 -3.96
N LEU A 98 -18.14 8.45 -4.49
CA LEU A 98 -17.05 7.89 -3.68
C LEU A 98 -16.04 8.97 -3.26
N VAL A 99 -15.76 9.95 -4.12
CA VAL A 99 -14.93 11.11 -3.77
C VAL A 99 -15.59 11.94 -2.67
N LEU A 100 -16.88 12.24 -2.80
CA LEU A 100 -17.64 12.95 -1.78
C LEU A 100 -17.70 12.18 -0.46
N PHE A 101 -17.98 10.88 -0.52
CA PHE A 101 -17.99 10.01 0.66
C PHE A 101 -16.63 10.00 1.37
N THR A 102 -15.53 9.89 0.59
CA THR A 102 -14.17 9.93 1.14
C THR A 102 -13.88 11.24 1.85
N LEU A 103 -14.34 12.36 1.28
CA LEU A 103 -14.15 13.69 1.86
C LEU A 103 -14.91 13.83 3.18
N LEU A 104 -16.17 13.41 3.21
CA LEU A 104 -17.00 13.46 4.41
C LEU A 104 -16.49 12.50 5.49
N LEU A 105 -16.19 11.25 5.13
CA LEU A 105 -15.64 10.28 6.06
C LEU A 105 -14.28 10.75 6.59
N GLY A 106 -13.42 11.26 5.72
CA GLY A 106 -12.12 11.81 6.10
C GLY A 106 -12.24 12.97 7.07
N ALA A 107 -13.19 13.89 6.86
CA ALA A 107 -13.45 15.00 7.78
C ALA A 107 -13.94 14.51 9.15
N VAL A 108 -14.84 13.51 9.18
CA VAL A 108 -15.30 12.90 10.43
C VAL A 108 -14.15 12.21 11.16
N LEU A 109 -13.35 11.41 10.44
CA LEU A 109 -12.19 10.72 11.02
C LEU A 109 -11.10 11.69 11.49
N SER A 110 -10.91 12.81 10.79
CA SER A 110 -10.02 13.88 11.25
C SER A 110 -10.49 14.43 12.61
N ALA A 111 -11.76 14.77 12.72
CA ALA A 111 -12.32 15.30 13.97
C ALA A 111 -12.22 14.26 15.11
N VAL A 112 -12.63 13.01 14.86
CA VAL A 112 -12.53 11.91 15.84
C VAL A 112 -11.08 11.66 16.23
N GLY A 113 -10.15 11.59 15.26
CA GLY A 113 -8.73 11.37 15.53
C GLY A 113 -8.09 12.45 16.39
N ILE A 114 -8.39 13.72 16.11
CA ILE A 114 -7.92 14.86 16.93
C ILE A 114 -8.43 14.75 18.38
N LEU A 115 -9.71 14.41 18.57
CA LEU A 115 -10.32 14.31 19.89
C LEU A 115 -9.83 13.10 20.69
N THR A 116 -9.66 11.96 20.02
CA THR A 116 -9.30 10.69 20.66
C THR A 116 -7.80 10.49 20.82
N MET A 117 -6.96 11.34 20.22
CA MET A 117 -5.50 11.14 20.19
C MET A 117 -4.86 10.91 21.58
N PRO A 118 -5.23 11.62 22.66
CA PRO A 118 -4.67 11.32 23.98
C PRO A 118 -4.98 9.92 24.47
N ALA A 119 -6.20 9.43 24.24
CA ALA A 119 -6.62 8.09 24.63
C ALA A 119 -5.94 7.02 23.76
N VAL A 120 -5.84 7.26 22.44
CA VAL A 120 -5.15 6.39 21.49
C VAL A 120 -3.66 6.27 21.85
N SER A 121 -2.99 7.37 22.15
CA SER A 121 -1.58 7.36 22.55
C SER A 121 -1.33 6.53 23.80
N ARG A 122 -2.18 6.64 24.81
CA ARG A 122 -2.12 5.81 26.03
C ARG A 122 -2.36 4.33 25.72
N LEU A 123 -3.36 4.03 24.89
CA LEU A 123 -3.70 2.65 24.50
C LEU A 123 -2.54 1.99 23.74
N LEU A 124 -1.81 2.76 22.93
CA LEU A 124 -0.63 2.30 22.21
C LEU A 124 0.61 2.15 23.09
N GLY A 125 0.55 2.57 24.36
CA GLY A 125 1.62 2.40 25.33
C GLY A 125 2.61 3.58 25.39
N ALA A 126 2.17 4.80 25.06
CA ALA A 126 3.01 5.99 25.19
C ALA A 126 3.40 6.22 26.65
N SER A 127 4.70 6.40 26.90
CA SER A 127 5.21 6.85 28.21
C SER A 127 4.84 8.33 28.45
N ASP A 128 4.88 8.75 29.72
CA ASP A 128 4.59 10.16 30.06
C ASP A 128 5.52 11.14 29.34
N ALA A 129 6.75 10.73 29.08
CA ALA A 129 7.73 11.52 28.32
C ALA A 129 7.38 11.64 26.83
N MET A 130 6.71 10.64 26.24
CA MET A 130 6.32 10.60 24.83
C MET A 130 4.95 11.24 24.57
N MET A 131 4.10 11.32 25.60
CA MET A 131 2.70 11.79 25.47
C MET A 131 2.57 13.15 24.77
N PRO A 132 3.35 14.21 25.12
CA PRO A 132 3.24 15.50 24.45
C PRO A 132 3.48 15.42 22.93
N ASP A 133 4.51 14.69 22.52
CA ASP A 133 4.89 14.52 21.11
C ASP A 133 3.87 13.65 20.37
N CYS A 134 3.39 12.56 20.97
CA CYS A 134 2.34 11.71 20.41
C CYS A 134 1.06 12.52 20.14
N ILE A 135 0.62 13.34 21.11
CA ILE A 135 -0.59 14.16 20.98
C ILE A 135 -0.39 15.25 19.94
N LEU A 136 0.75 15.94 19.95
CA LEU A 136 1.03 17.02 19.01
C LEU A 136 1.10 16.50 17.59
N TYR A 137 1.96 15.52 17.32
CA TYR A 137 2.10 14.89 16.01
C TYR A 137 0.79 14.27 15.53
N GLY A 138 0.19 13.45 16.38
CA GLY A 138 -1.01 12.72 16.03
C GLY A 138 -2.19 13.64 15.70
N ARG A 139 -2.42 14.71 16.48
CA ARG A 139 -3.48 15.69 16.18
C ARG A 139 -3.28 16.43 14.87
N ILE A 140 -2.05 16.84 14.60
CA ILE A 140 -1.75 17.57 13.34
C ILE A 140 -1.96 16.62 12.16
N VAL A 141 -1.34 15.43 12.16
CA VAL A 141 -1.44 14.48 11.03
C VAL A 141 -2.87 13.98 10.84
N THR A 142 -3.58 13.65 11.93
CA THR A 142 -4.98 13.22 11.81
C THR A 142 -5.91 14.36 11.35
N GLY A 143 -5.55 15.62 11.57
CA GLY A 143 -6.24 16.76 10.98
C GLY A 143 -6.26 16.75 9.46
N PHE A 144 -5.25 16.15 8.82
CA PHE A 144 -5.13 15.98 7.37
C PHE A 144 -5.63 14.64 6.84
N THR A 145 -6.30 13.80 7.66
CA THR A 145 -6.79 12.47 7.25
C THR A 145 -7.65 12.54 5.99
N PHE A 146 -8.49 13.56 5.83
CA PHE A 146 -9.30 13.76 4.63
C PHE A 146 -8.43 13.87 3.36
N ALA A 147 -7.31 14.57 3.43
CA ALA A 147 -6.38 14.75 2.33
C ALA A 147 -5.61 13.46 2.05
N PHE A 148 -5.19 12.74 3.09
CA PHE A 148 -4.52 11.45 2.97
C PHE A 148 -5.43 10.39 2.33
N MET A 149 -6.69 10.31 2.74
CA MET A 149 -7.66 9.41 2.13
C MET A 149 -7.92 9.77 0.66
N LEU A 150 -8.10 11.07 0.34
CA LEU A 150 -8.26 11.53 -1.04
C LEU A 150 -7.06 11.18 -1.91
N GLN A 151 -5.83 11.37 -1.40
CA GLN A 151 -4.61 11.00 -2.10
C GLN A 151 -4.63 9.52 -2.50
N ASN A 152 -4.96 8.62 -1.58
CA ASN A 152 -5.02 7.17 -1.83
C ASN A 152 -6.13 6.82 -2.82
N VAL A 153 -7.29 7.46 -2.72
CA VAL A 153 -8.40 7.28 -3.66
C VAL A 153 -8.00 7.71 -5.07
N PHE A 154 -7.41 8.90 -5.22
CA PHE A 154 -7.03 9.40 -6.54
C PHE A 154 -5.86 8.65 -7.17
N GLN A 155 -4.93 8.08 -6.38
CA GLN A 155 -3.90 7.19 -6.90
C GLN A 155 -4.50 6.04 -7.71
N SER A 156 -5.58 5.43 -7.21
CA SER A 156 -6.29 4.37 -7.93
C SER A 156 -7.13 4.91 -9.09
N PHE A 157 -7.86 5.99 -8.89
CA PHE A 157 -8.76 6.53 -9.92
C PHE A 157 -8.06 7.17 -11.11
N PHE A 158 -6.84 7.68 -10.98
CA PHE A 158 -6.06 8.13 -12.14
C PHE A 158 -5.82 7.02 -13.16
N ILE A 159 -5.69 5.78 -12.69
CA ILE A 159 -5.48 4.62 -13.56
C ILE A 159 -6.78 4.29 -14.30
N ALA A 160 -7.92 4.26 -13.60
CA ALA A 160 -9.24 4.07 -14.21
C ALA A 160 -9.64 5.21 -15.16
N ALA A 161 -9.13 6.42 -14.91
CA ALA A 161 -9.31 7.58 -15.77
C ALA A 161 -8.40 7.60 -17.00
N GLU A 162 -7.62 6.53 -17.24
CA GLU A 162 -6.61 6.42 -18.31
C GLU A 162 -5.49 7.49 -18.22
N LYS A 163 -5.23 7.98 -17.00
CA LYS A 163 -4.21 9.00 -16.73
C LYS A 163 -3.14 8.56 -15.70
N PRO A 164 -2.58 7.33 -15.80
CA PRO A 164 -1.64 6.84 -14.78
C PRO A 164 -0.37 7.70 -14.67
N ARG A 165 0.06 8.34 -15.77
CA ARG A 165 1.21 9.27 -15.74
C ARG A 165 0.93 10.53 -14.95
N LEU A 166 -0.30 11.04 -15.00
CA LEU A 166 -0.70 12.18 -14.20
C LEU A 166 -0.73 11.81 -12.71
N GLY A 167 -1.21 10.59 -12.38
CA GLY A 167 -1.13 10.04 -11.02
C GLY A 167 0.31 9.98 -10.50
N LEU A 168 1.24 9.48 -11.32
CA LEU A 168 2.66 9.48 -11.00
C LEU A 168 3.20 10.89 -10.76
N PHE A 169 2.89 11.84 -11.64
CA PHE A 169 3.34 13.23 -11.50
C PHE A 169 2.83 13.86 -10.20
N VAL A 170 1.55 13.68 -9.85
CA VAL A 170 0.98 14.20 -8.61
C VAL A 170 1.62 13.55 -7.38
N THR A 171 1.87 12.23 -7.41
CA THR A 171 2.53 11.52 -6.31
C THR A 171 3.97 12.00 -6.11
N VAL A 172 4.71 12.18 -7.20
CA VAL A 172 6.08 12.73 -7.15
C VAL A 172 6.07 14.17 -6.63
N ALA A 173 5.13 15.00 -7.09
CA ALA A 173 4.98 16.38 -6.57
C ALA A 173 4.68 16.39 -5.07
N ALA A 174 3.78 15.52 -4.59
CA ALA A 174 3.47 15.38 -3.17
C ALA A 174 4.71 14.95 -2.36
N GLY A 175 5.44 13.92 -2.83
CA GLY A 175 6.65 13.43 -2.14
C GLY A 175 7.78 14.45 -2.13
N ILE A 176 8.01 15.18 -3.23
CA ILE A 176 8.99 16.28 -3.27
C ILE A 176 8.56 17.40 -2.30
N THR A 177 7.28 17.75 -2.28
CA THR A 177 6.74 18.73 -1.33
C THR A 177 7.02 18.31 0.11
N ASN A 178 6.77 17.03 0.46
CA ASN A 178 7.08 16.50 1.79
C ASN A 178 8.57 16.68 2.12
N MET A 179 9.49 16.17 1.27
CA MET A 179 10.93 16.25 1.51
C MET A 179 11.45 17.70 1.63
N VAL A 180 10.94 18.61 0.81
CA VAL A 180 11.32 20.05 0.86
C VAL A 180 10.80 20.70 2.13
N LEU A 181 9.54 20.42 2.52
CA LEU A 181 8.95 20.98 3.73
C LEU A 181 9.55 20.37 5.00
N ASP A 182 9.94 19.09 5.00
CA ASP A 182 10.69 18.48 6.12
C ASP A 182 12.03 19.19 6.32
N ALA A 183 12.78 19.39 5.24
CA ALA A 183 14.03 20.13 5.31
C ALA A 183 13.81 21.57 5.83
N LEU A 184 12.77 22.26 5.37
CA LEU A 184 12.47 23.63 5.76
C LEU A 184 11.96 23.73 7.22
N PHE A 185 10.97 22.94 7.58
CA PHE A 185 10.31 23.05 8.89
C PHE A 185 11.10 22.39 10.00
N ILE A 186 11.80 21.28 9.72
CA ILE A 186 12.57 20.55 10.72
C ILE A 186 13.99 21.11 10.80
N ALA A 187 14.73 21.19 9.68
CA ALA A 187 16.15 21.53 9.70
C ALA A 187 16.42 23.04 9.71
N VAL A 188 15.56 23.88 9.09
CA VAL A 188 15.76 25.34 9.02
C VAL A 188 15.01 26.09 10.11
N PHE A 189 13.72 25.77 10.31
CA PHE A 189 12.88 26.49 11.29
C PHE A 189 12.87 25.85 12.66
N ASP A 190 13.42 24.64 12.80
CA ASP A 190 13.49 23.88 14.07
C ASP A 190 12.13 23.70 14.76
N TRP A 191 11.09 23.44 13.95
CA TRP A 191 9.73 23.18 14.46
C TRP A 191 9.56 21.75 15.01
N GLY A 192 10.60 20.94 14.99
CA GLY A 192 10.60 19.59 15.53
C GLY A 192 9.47 18.70 14.98
N VAL A 193 8.79 18.00 15.88
CA VAL A 193 7.70 17.07 15.54
C VAL A 193 6.53 17.76 14.83
N ALA A 194 6.21 19.00 15.23
CA ALA A 194 5.15 19.77 14.58
C ALA A 194 5.48 20.07 13.11
N GLY A 195 6.75 20.38 12.82
CA GLY A 195 7.24 20.60 11.46
C GLY A 195 7.08 19.37 10.58
N ALA A 196 7.46 18.19 11.07
CA ALA A 196 7.26 16.92 10.37
C ALA A 196 5.78 16.65 10.08
N ALA A 197 4.92 16.82 11.10
CA ALA A 197 3.49 16.58 10.95
C ALA A 197 2.83 17.53 9.92
N ILE A 198 3.19 18.82 9.93
CA ILE A 198 2.67 19.83 8.98
C ILE A 198 3.19 19.52 7.57
N ALA A 199 4.47 19.19 7.41
CA ALA A 199 5.05 18.83 6.11
C ALA A 199 4.32 17.62 5.49
N THR A 200 4.10 16.57 6.28
CA THR A 200 3.33 15.39 5.87
C THR A 200 1.90 15.78 5.47
N GLY A 201 1.19 16.56 6.30
CA GLY A 201 -0.18 16.97 6.02
C GLY A 201 -0.31 17.85 4.75
N LEU A 202 0.60 18.79 4.53
CA LEU A 202 0.61 19.63 3.34
C LEU A 202 0.95 18.84 2.08
N SER A 203 1.86 17.88 2.15
CA SER A 203 2.15 16.98 1.04
C SER A 203 0.95 16.12 0.66
N GLN A 204 0.19 15.64 1.65
CA GLN A 204 -1.07 14.92 1.44
C GLN A 204 -2.13 15.81 0.80
N CYS A 205 -2.17 17.11 1.13
CA CYS A 205 -3.03 18.08 0.44
C CYS A 205 -2.65 18.21 -1.04
N VAL A 206 -1.37 18.26 -1.37
CA VAL A 206 -0.92 18.24 -2.78
C VAL A 206 -1.42 16.97 -3.48
N GLY A 207 -1.25 15.80 -2.85
CA GLY A 207 -1.68 14.52 -3.40
C GLY A 207 -3.20 14.32 -3.50
N GLY A 208 -4.00 14.99 -2.66
CA GLY A 208 -5.45 14.85 -2.60
C GLY A 208 -6.22 16.00 -3.25
N VAL A 209 -5.83 17.25 -2.99
CA VAL A 209 -6.58 18.43 -3.44
C VAL A 209 -6.29 18.77 -4.91
N LEU A 210 -5.05 18.62 -5.38
CA LEU A 210 -4.74 18.86 -6.80
C LEU A 210 -5.54 17.95 -7.74
N PRO A 211 -5.63 16.62 -7.50
CA PRO A 211 -6.51 15.76 -8.28
C PRO A 211 -7.98 16.16 -8.21
N LEU A 212 -8.45 16.56 -7.03
CA LEU A 212 -9.82 17.04 -6.86
C LEU A 212 -10.10 18.23 -7.78
N ILE A 213 -9.21 19.22 -7.81
CA ILE A 213 -9.31 20.39 -8.71
C ILE A 213 -9.26 19.95 -10.18
N TYR A 214 -8.38 19.00 -10.53
CA TYR A 214 -8.27 18.48 -11.89
C TYR A 214 -9.58 17.85 -12.38
N PHE A 215 -10.23 17.00 -11.56
CA PHE A 215 -11.47 16.32 -11.93
C PHE A 215 -12.72 17.23 -11.86
N LEU A 216 -12.67 18.33 -11.09
CA LEU A 216 -13.72 19.36 -11.06
C LEU A 216 -13.71 20.25 -12.30
N ARG A 217 -12.53 20.49 -12.88
CA ARG A 217 -12.39 21.29 -14.11
C ARG A 217 -12.67 20.46 -15.36
N PRO A 218 -13.06 21.08 -16.49
CA PRO A 218 -13.11 20.41 -17.78
C PRO A 218 -11.76 19.76 -18.08
N ASN A 219 -11.75 18.46 -18.31
CA ASN A 219 -10.53 17.69 -18.53
C ASN A 219 -10.74 16.63 -19.63
N THR A 220 -9.66 16.02 -20.08
CA THR A 220 -9.63 15.01 -21.17
C THR A 220 -9.60 13.57 -20.64
N SER A 221 -9.88 13.35 -19.36
CA SER A 221 -9.89 12.01 -18.78
C SER A 221 -11.22 11.29 -19.03
N LEU A 222 -11.19 9.97 -18.90
CA LEU A 222 -12.37 9.13 -19.04
C LEU A 222 -13.40 9.39 -17.92
N LEU A 223 -12.94 9.81 -16.73
CA LEU A 223 -13.79 10.10 -15.57
C LEU A 223 -13.90 11.60 -15.33
N ARG A 224 -15.08 12.04 -14.87
CA ARG A 224 -15.37 13.43 -14.51
C ARG A 224 -16.21 13.47 -13.24
N LEU A 225 -15.98 14.47 -12.41
CA LEU A 225 -16.86 14.73 -11.26
C LEU A 225 -18.16 15.39 -11.74
N ARG A 226 -19.27 14.83 -11.27
CA ARG A 226 -20.64 15.33 -11.52
C ARG A 226 -21.42 15.36 -10.20
N PRO A 227 -22.42 16.20 -10.05
CA PRO A 227 -23.32 16.16 -8.90
C PRO A 227 -23.85 14.72 -8.70
N ALA A 228 -23.67 14.17 -7.52
CA ALA A 228 -24.10 12.81 -7.20
C ALA A 228 -24.63 12.76 -5.76
N ALA A 229 -25.76 12.08 -5.57
CA ALA A 229 -26.29 11.80 -4.26
C ALA A 229 -25.57 10.59 -3.64
N LEU A 230 -25.38 10.60 -2.32
CA LEU A 230 -24.85 9.46 -1.60
C LEU A 230 -25.85 8.29 -1.63
N ARG A 231 -25.39 7.15 -2.10
CA ARG A 231 -26.15 5.89 -2.13
C ARG A 231 -25.38 4.83 -1.35
N LEU A 232 -26.00 4.28 -0.33
CA LEU A 232 -25.36 3.35 0.60
C LEU A 232 -24.85 2.08 -0.11
N ARG A 233 -25.63 1.51 -1.02
CA ARG A 233 -25.31 0.24 -1.69
C ARG A 233 -23.98 0.26 -2.46
N PRO A 234 -23.72 1.21 -3.38
CA PRO A 234 -22.42 1.26 -4.08
C PRO A 234 -21.25 1.59 -3.14
N ILE A 235 -21.47 2.38 -2.07
CA ILE A 235 -20.45 2.65 -1.05
C ILE A 235 -20.05 1.36 -0.35
N LEU A 236 -21.03 0.60 0.16
CA LEU A 236 -20.77 -0.68 0.82
C LEU A 236 -20.12 -1.70 -0.11
N GLN A 237 -20.54 -1.74 -1.39
CA GLN A 237 -19.92 -2.58 -2.40
C GLN A 237 -18.44 -2.21 -2.61
N SER A 238 -18.11 -0.92 -2.72
CA SER A 238 -16.74 -0.45 -2.88
C SER A 238 -15.90 -0.75 -1.64
N CYS A 239 -16.40 -0.46 -0.44
CA CYS A 239 -15.72 -0.76 0.81
C CYS A 239 -15.50 -2.27 1.00
N GLY A 240 -16.54 -3.08 0.75
CA GLY A 240 -16.44 -4.54 0.85
C GLY A 240 -15.46 -5.11 -0.18
N ASN A 241 -15.44 -4.57 -1.39
CA ASN A 241 -14.55 -5.02 -2.44
C ASN A 241 -13.08 -4.66 -2.19
N GLY A 242 -12.83 -3.47 -1.62
CA GLY A 242 -11.48 -3.02 -1.25
C GLY A 242 -11.05 -3.39 0.17
N SER A 243 -11.86 -4.13 0.93
CA SER A 243 -11.58 -4.48 2.34
C SER A 243 -10.28 -5.25 2.54
N SER A 244 -9.78 -5.95 1.51
CA SER A 244 -8.47 -6.61 1.50
C SER A 244 -7.31 -5.66 1.83
N GLU A 245 -7.38 -4.40 1.38
CA GLU A 245 -6.34 -3.41 1.62
C GLU A 245 -6.31 -2.98 3.10
N LEU A 246 -7.49 -2.70 3.67
CA LEU A 246 -7.60 -2.37 5.09
C LEU A 246 -7.17 -3.55 5.98
N MET A 247 -7.61 -4.77 5.64
CA MET A 247 -7.22 -5.99 6.35
C MET A 247 -5.71 -6.20 6.30
N SER A 248 -5.07 -5.99 5.14
CA SER A 248 -3.61 -6.09 4.99
C SER A 248 -2.88 -5.09 5.88
N ASN A 249 -3.32 -3.83 5.91
CA ASN A 249 -2.68 -2.79 6.74
C ASN A 249 -2.79 -3.11 8.25
N ILE A 250 -3.98 -3.49 8.73
CA ILE A 250 -4.19 -3.86 10.14
C ILE A 250 -3.36 -5.10 10.49
N SER A 251 -3.42 -6.13 9.64
CA SER A 251 -2.71 -7.38 9.84
C SER A 251 -1.20 -7.18 9.86
N SER A 252 -0.66 -6.37 8.95
CA SER A 252 0.78 -6.07 8.90
C SER A 252 1.27 -5.38 10.18
N SER A 253 0.47 -4.45 10.72
CA SER A 253 0.80 -3.78 11.99
C SER A 253 0.85 -4.76 13.16
N LEU A 254 -0.16 -5.64 13.27
CA LEU A 254 -0.20 -6.66 14.33
C LEU A 254 0.95 -7.66 14.21
N VAL A 255 1.22 -8.12 13.01
CA VAL A 255 2.32 -9.07 12.75
C VAL A 255 3.67 -8.43 12.99
N GLY A 256 3.87 -7.15 12.62
CA GLY A 256 5.09 -6.41 12.93
C GLY A 256 5.36 -6.33 14.44
N MET A 257 4.34 -6.08 15.25
CA MET A 257 4.45 -6.13 16.72
C MET A 257 4.85 -7.53 17.21
N LEU A 258 4.27 -8.58 16.64
CA LEU A 258 4.58 -9.96 16.99
C LEU A 258 6.02 -10.33 16.62
N TYR A 259 6.51 -9.89 15.46
CA TYR A 259 7.93 -10.06 15.08
C TYR A 259 8.86 -9.40 16.09
N ASN A 260 8.60 -8.14 16.43
CA ASN A 260 9.41 -7.40 17.40
C ASN A 260 9.41 -8.08 18.78
N PHE A 261 8.26 -8.57 19.25
CA PHE A 261 8.16 -9.31 20.50
C PHE A 261 8.98 -10.60 20.50
N GLN A 262 8.85 -11.41 19.44
CA GLN A 262 9.60 -12.67 19.30
C GLN A 262 11.11 -12.44 19.15
N LEU A 263 11.51 -11.45 18.37
CA LEU A 263 12.91 -11.10 18.16
C LEU A 263 13.55 -10.57 19.43
N MET A 264 12.87 -9.69 20.17
CA MET A 264 13.34 -9.19 21.45
C MET A 264 13.58 -10.35 22.44
N ARG A 265 12.68 -11.34 22.45
CA ARG A 265 12.78 -12.50 23.33
C ARG A 265 13.92 -13.45 22.94
N LEU A 266 14.18 -13.65 21.64
CA LEU A 266 15.12 -14.66 21.13
C LEU A 266 16.53 -14.13 20.90
N ILE A 267 16.68 -12.89 20.46
CA ILE A 267 17.95 -12.31 20.02
C ILE A 267 18.23 -11.00 20.78
N GLY A 268 17.20 -10.31 21.24
CA GLY A 268 17.31 -8.99 21.85
C GLY A 268 17.25 -7.85 20.82
N GLU A 269 17.89 -6.71 21.13
CA GLU A 269 17.85 -5.49 20.32
C GLU A 269 18.43 -5.68 18.90
N ASP A 270 19.45 -6.52 18.75
CA ASP A 270 20.05 -6.83 17.45
C ASP A 270 19.05 -7.49 16.49
N GLY A 271 18.19 -8.35 17.01
CA GLY A 271 17.13 -8.97 16.22
C GLY A 271 16.11 -7.96 15.71
N VAL A 272 15.68 -7.04 16.57
CA VAL A 272 14.72 -5.97 16.21
C VAL A 272 15.35 -5.02 15.18
N SER A 273 16.61 -4.66 15.38
CA SER A 273 17.37 -3.82 14.45
C SER A 273 17.51 -4.47 13.07
N THR A 274 17.85 -5.76 13.04
CA THR A 274 17.92 -6.58 11.81
C THR A 274 16.57 -6.57 11.08
N TYR A 275 15.48 -6.82 11.80
CA TYR A 275 14.13 -6.82 11.22
C TYR A 275 13.76 -5.45 10.64
N GLY A 276 14.14 -4.36 11.30
CA GLY A 276 13.95 -3.00 10.78
C GLY A 276 14.58 -2.80 9.40
N VAL A 277 15.83 -3.25 9.23
CA VAL A 277 16.55 -3.18 7.94
C VAL A 277 15.82 -4.00 6.87
N LEU A 278 15.41 -5.23 7.20
CA LEU A 278 14.66 -6.09 6.27
C LEU A 278 13.33 -5.44 5.84
N MET A 279 12.62 -4.78 6.77
CA MET A 279 11.36 -4.11 6.47
C MET A 279 11.53 -2.94 5.50
N TYR A 280 12.56 -2.13 5.63
CA TYR A 280 12.81 -1.04 4.66
C TYR A 280 12.99 -1.57 3.24
N VAL A 281 13.74 -2.65 3.08
CA VAL A 281 13.93 -3.26 1.76
C VAL A 281 12.65 -3.93 1.26
N GLN A 282 11.92 -4.61 2.15
CA GLN A 282 10.64 -5.23 1.81
C GLN A 282 9.64 -4.19 1.30
N PHE A 283 9.51 -3.03 1.93
CA PHE A 283 8.58 -1.98 1.48
C PHE A 283 8.83 -1.57 0.03
N ILE A 284 10.10 -1.39 -0.36
CA ILE A 284 10.45 -1.00 -1.72
C ILE A 284 10.18 -2.13 -2.72
N PHE A 285 10.54 -3.37 -2.39
CA PHE A 285 10.39 -4.51 -3.31
C PHE A 285 8.93 -4.91 -3.49
N VAL A 286 8.17 -4.96 -2.41
CA VAL A 286 6.74 -5.29 -2.43
C VAL A 286 5.93 -4.19 -3.13
N ALA A 287 6.37 -2.92 -3.04
CA ALA A 287 5.74 -1.81 -3.76
C ALA A 287 5.69 -2.02 -5.28
N ILE A 288 6.66 -2.75 -5.86
CA ILE A 288 6.65 -3.11 -7.28
C ILE A 288 5.44 -3.99 -7.61
N PHE A 289 5.18 -5.00 -6.80
CA PHE A 289 4.05 -5.91 -6.99
C PHE A 289 2.70 -5.24 -6.71
N ILE A 290 2.62 -4.42 -5.65
CA ILE A 290 1.42 -3.64 -5.34
C ILE A 290 1.14 -2.66 -6.48
N GLY A 291 2.14 -1.95 -6.98
CA GLY A 291 1.99 -1.01 -8.08
C GLY A 291 1.51 -1.67 -9.37
N TYR A 292 2.00 -2.88 -9.67
CA TYR A 292 1.50 -3.66 -10.78
C TYR A 292 0.05 -4.09 -10.58
N SER A 293 -0.29 -4.58 -9.39
CA SER A 293 -1.65 -5.03 -9.04
C SER A 293 -2.66 -3.89 -9.18
N ILE A 294 -2.37 -2.75 -8.58
CA ILE A 294 -3.23 -1.54 -8.68
C ILE A 294 -3.30 -1.05 -10.12
N GLY A 295 -2.17 -1.08 -10.85
CA GLY A 295 -2.11 -0.64 -12.24
C GLY A 295 -2.91 -1.51 -13.21
N SER A 296 -2.96 -2.81 -12.98
CA SER A 296 -3.70 -3.76 -13.83
C SER A 296 -5.17 -3.91 -13.45
N ALA A 297 -5.56 -3.61 -12.22
CA ALA A 297 -6.91 -3.83 -11.71
C ALA A 297 -8.01 -3.15 -12.55
N PRO A 298 -7.92 -1.86 -12.96
CA PRO A 298 -8.94 -1.23 -13.80
C PRO A 298 -9.12 -1.89 -15.16
N VAL A 299 -8.03 -2.40 -15.75
CA VAL A 299 -8.06 -3.12 -17.04
C VAL A 299 -8.84 -4.44 -16.89
N VAL A 300 -8.53 -5.21 -15.84
CA VAL A 300 -9.26 -6.46 -15.51
C VAL A 300 -10.72 -6.17 -15.25
N SER A 301 -11.04 -5.15 -14.44
CA SER A 301 -12.40 -4.78 -14.10
C SER A 301 -13.21 -4.34 -15.33
N PHE A 302 -12.59 -3.57 -16.23
CA PHE A 302 -13.21 -3.13 -17.47
C PHE A 302 -13.60 -4.33 -18.36
N HIS A 303 -12.64 -5.24 -18.62
CA HIS A 303 -12.91 -6.41 -19.46
C HIS A 303 -13.87 -7.39 -18.81
N TYR A 304 -13.91 -7.47 -17.48
CA TYR A 304 -14.91 -8.20 -16.74
C TYR A 304 -16.31 -7.60 -16.95
N GLY A 305 -16.45 -6.28 -16.84
CA GLY A 305 -17.72 -5.58 -17.13
C GLY A 305 -18.17 -5.73 -18.57
N ALA A 306 -17.24 -5.66 -19.53
CA ALA A 306 -17.50 -5.85 -20.96
C ALA A 306 -17.72 -7.31 -21.37
N GLN A 307 -17.65 -8.29 -20.44
CA GLN A 307 -17.78 -9.73 -20.71
C GLN A 307 -16.73 -10.25 -21.73
N HIS A 308 -15.57 -9.62 -21.81
CA HIS A 308 -14.49 -10.03 -22.71
C HIS A 308 -13.62 -11.13 -22.05
N HIS A 309 -14.16 -12.34 -21.98
CA HIS A 309 -13.52 -13.47 -21.28
C HIS A 309 -12.16 -13.86 -21.87
N SER A 310 -12.00 -13.75 -23.20
CA SER A 310 -10.70 -14.00 -23.87
C SER A 310 -9.60 -13.05 -23.39
N GLU A 311 -9.94 -11.78 -23.16
CA GLU A 311 -9.00 -10.80 -22.66
C GLU A 311 -8.71 -10.99 -21.17
N LEU A 312 -9.70 -11.36 -20.36
CA LEU A 312 -9.48 -11.73 -18.96
C LEU A 312 -8.48 -12.89 -18.83
N LYS A 313 -8.64 -13.93 -19.66
CA LYS A 313 -7.72 -15.06 -19.72
C LYS A 313 -6.31 -14.63 -20.16
N ASN A 314 -6.21 -13.75 -21.14
CA ASN A 314 -4.98 -13.16 -21.61
C ASN A 314 -4.27 -12.37 -20.50
N LEU A 315 -5.00 -11.49 -19.79
CA LEU A 315 -4.50 -10.68 -18.69
C LEU A 315 -4.02 -11.54 -17.52
N LEU A 316 -4.80 -12.53 -17.10
CA LEU A 316 -4.40 -13.44 -16.01
C LEU A 316 -3.10 -14.17 -16.36
N ARG A 317 -3.03 -14.80 -17.55
CA ARG A 317 -1.84 -15.55 -17.98
C ARG A 317 -0.59 -14.68 -18.03
N LYS A 318 -0.72 -13.48 -18.60
CA LYS A 318 0.41 -12.53 -18.70
C LYS A 318 0.84 -12.02 -17.34
N SER A 319 -0.11 -11.70 -16.48
CA SER A 319 0.19 -11.21 -15.14
C SER A 319 0.87 -12.26 -14.27
N VAL A 320 0.39 -13.51 -14.31
CA VAL A 320 1.05 -14.62 -13.58
C VAL A 320 2.49 -14.81 -14.03
N LEU A 321 2.76 -14.77 -15.35
CA LEU A 321 4.12 -14.86 -15.87
C LEU A 321 4.98 -13.65 -15.44
N LEU A 322 4.44 -12.43 -15.51
CA LEU A 322 5.16 -11.24 -15.04
C LEU A 322 5.46 -11.29 -13.54
N MET A 323 4.53 -11.81 -12.74
CA MET A 323 4.76 -11.99 -11.29
C MET A 323 5.82 -13.06 -11.03
N ALA A 324 5.85 -14.13 -11.80
CA ALA A 324 6.89 -15.16 -11.70
C ALA A 324 8.28 -14.59 -12.07
N ILE A 325 8.38 -13.88 -13.20
CA ILE A 325 9.63 -13.23 -13.61
C ILE A 325 10.07 -12.19 -12.58
N GLY A 326 9.15 -11.33 -12.13
CA GLY A 326 9.41 -10.33 -11.10
C GLY A 326 9.85 -10.97 -9.77
N GLY A 327 9.19 -12.03 -9.34
CA GLY A 327 9.53 -12.77 -8.13
C GLY A 327 10.95 -13.34 -8.19
N VAL A 328 11.30 -14.02 -9.28
CA VAL A 328 12.67 -14.52 -9.49
C VAL A 328 13.70 -13.38 -9.52
N THR A 329 13.40 -12.33 -10.30
CA THR A 329 14.31 -11.18 -10.45
C THR A 329 14.56 -10.49 -9.10
N LEU A 330 13.50 -10.22 -8.33
CA LEU A 330 13.63 -9.55 -7.03
C LEU A 330 14.29 -10.46 -5.98
N THR A 331 14.03 -11.76 -6.01
CA THR A 331 14.72 -12.72 -5.11
C THR A 331 16.22 -12.75 -5.39
N VAL A 332 16.62 -12.85 -6.67
CA VAL A 332 18.04 -12.81 -7.06
C VAL A 332 18.67 -11.48 -6.69
N LEU A 333 17.99 -10.37 -7.01
CA LEU A 333 18.47 -9.02 -6.68
C LEU A 333 18.62 -8.84 -5.17
N ALA A 334 17.63 -9.25 -4.37
CA ALA A 334 17.69 -9.20 -2.91
C ALA A 334 18.85 -10.02 -2.35
N ARG A 335 19.10 -11.20 -2.91
CA ARG A 335 20.20 -12.08 -2.47
C ARG A 335 21.57 -11.49 -2.79
N VAL A 336 21.72 -10.88 -3.97
CA VAL A 336 22.97 -10.19 -4.36
C VAL A 336 23.20 -8.93 -3.52
N LEU A 337 22.12 -8.17 -3.27
CA LEU A 337 22.18 -6.92 -2.50
C LEU A 337 22.18 -7.14 -0.98
N ALA A 338 21.99 -8.37 -0.47
CA ALA A 338 21.92 -8.63 0.96
C ALA A 338 23.15 -8.10 1.72
N ALA A 339 24.36 -8.40 1.26
CA ALA A 339 25.60 -7.93 1.90
C ALA A 339 25.82 -6.41 1.72
N PRO A 340 25.70 -5.82 0.51
CA PRO A 340 25.83 -4.37 0.35
C PRO A 340 24.82 -3.55 1.16
N LEU A 341 23.53 -3.98 1.16
CA LEU A 341 22.50 -3.27 1.92
C LEU A 341 22.69 -3.42 3.43
N SER A 342 23.01 -4.63 3.91
CA SER A 342 23.36 -4.82 5.33
C SER A 342 24.54 -3.94 5.75
N ARG A 343 25.57 -3.82 4.90
CA ARG A 343 26.71 -2.96 5.17
C ARG A 343 26.34 -1.48 5.21
N LEU A 344 25.42 -1.05 4.37
CA LEU A 344 24.95 0.34 4.34
C LEU A 344 24.23 0.73 5.64
N PHE A 345 23.38 -0.17 6.18
CA PHE A 345 22.56 0.12 7.35
C PHE A 345 23.26 -0.17 8.67
N VAL A 346 24.00 -1.26 8.76
CA VAL A 346 24.57 -1.79 10.02
C VAL A 346 26.06 -2.15 9.92
N GLY A 347 26.78 -1.60 8.95
CA GLY A 347 28.22 -1.89 8.73
C GLY A 347 29.16 -1.38 9.83
N TYR A 348 28.66 -0.60 10.78
CA TYR A 348 29.40 -0.12 11.95
C TYR A 348 29.59 -1.20 13.03
N ASP A 349 28.80 -2.27 13.03
CA ASP A 349 28.90 -3.40 13.95
C ASP A 349 29.03 -4.71 13.18
N ALA A 350 30.14 -5.43 13.37
CA ALA A 350 30.45 -6.64 12.62
C ALA A 350 29.49 -7.81 12.94
N SER A 351 29.02 -7.92 14.20
CA SER A 351 28.09 -8.97 14.62
C SER A 351 26.69 -8.73 14.07
N LEU A 352 26.19 -7.52 14.16
CA LEU A 352 24.92 -7.10 13.62
C LEU A 352 24.90 -7.18 12.08
N TYR A 353 26.00 -6.81 11.42
CA TYR A 353 26.17 -6.98 9.98
C TYR A 353 26.06 -8.46 9.55
N ALA A 354 26.75 -9.36 10.27
CA ALA A 354 26.69 -10.79 9.97
C ALA A 354 25.29 -11.36 10.16
N LEU A 355 24.63 -11.02 11.28
CA LEU A 355 23.25 -11.39 11.57
C LEU A 355 22.27 -10.89 10.50
N THR A 356 22.35 -9.60 10.16
CA THR A 356 21.48 -8.96 9.16
C THR A 356 21.68 -9.56 7.78
N THR A 357 22.92 -9.82 7.36
CA THR A 357 23.22 -10.44 6.06
C THR A 357 22.68 -11.88 6.01
N HIS A 358 22.83 -12.66 7.08
CA HIS A 358 22.27 -14.01 7.18
C HIS A 358 20.75 -14.00 7.13
N ALA A 359 20.12 -13.19 7.97
CA ALA A 359 18.66 -13.02 8.00
C ALA A 359 18.11 -12.62 6.62
N PHE A 360 18.75 -11.67 5.95
CA PHE A 360 18.36 -11.19 4.63
C PHE A 360 18.39 -12.31 3.57
N ARG A 361 19.42 -13.15 3.61
CA ARG A 361 19.55 -14.29 2.67
C ARG A 361 18.44 -15.35 2.86
N LEU A 362 17.91 -15.49 4.06
CA LEU A 362 16.76 -16.38 4.33
C LEU A 362 15.43 -15.70 3.94
N PHE A 363 15.29 -14.45 4.31
CA PHE A 363 14.09 -13.65 4.09
C PHE A 363 13.79 -13.42 2.60
N CYS A 364 14.80 -13.24 1.75
CA CYS A 364 14.63 -12.89 0.33
C CYS A 364 13.82 -13.90 -0.48
N TRP A 365 13.72 -15.15 -0.04
CA TRP A 365 12.91 -16.16 -0.71
C TRP A 365 11.42 -15.86 -0.69
N SER A 366 10.95 -15.04 0.25
CA SER A 366 9.56 -14.59 0.31
C SER A 366 9.14 -13.82 -0.95
N PHE A 367 10.05 -13.08 -1.58
CA PHE A 367 9.76 -12.31 -2.80
C PHE A 367 9.38 -13.18 -4.00
N LEU A 368 9.79 -14.45 -4.00
CA LEU A 368 9.50 -15.37 -5.09
C LEU A 368 7.99 -15.55 -5.31
N LEU A 369 7.23 -15.60 -4.23
CA LEU A 369 5.78 -15.88 -4.25
C LEU A 369 4.92 -14.66 -3.90
N ALA A 370 5.50 -13.65 -3.25
CA ALA A 370 4.78 -12.46 -2.79
C ALA A 370 4.02 -11.76 -3.93
N GLY A 371 4.65 -11.63 -5.10
CA GLY A 371 4.03 -11.00 -6.27
C GLY A 371 2.78 -11.72 -6.73
N PHE A 372 2.81 -13.04 -6.78
CA PHE A 372 1.65 -13.85 -7.16
C PHE A 372 0.50 -13.67 -6.18
N ASN A 373 0.77 -13.72 -4.87
CA ASN A 373 -0.24 -13.61 -3.83
C ASN A 373 -0.89 -12.23 -3.80
N ILE A 374 -0.09 -11.16 -3.93
CA ILE A 374 -0.57 -9.77 -4.02
C ILE A 374 -1.44 -9.60 -5.26
N PHE A 375 -0.95 -10.08 -6.41
CA PHE A 375 -1.71 -10.01 -7.65
C PHE A 375 -3.01 -10.80 -7.58
N ALA A 376 -3.02 -12.02 -7.02
CA ALA A 376 -4.21 -12.85 -6.89
C ALA A 376 -5.31 -12.15 -6.05
N SER A 377 -4.93 -11.54 -4.92
CA SER A 377 -5.86 -10.73 -4.12
C SER A 377 -6.41 -9.55 -4.92
N GLY A 378 -5.54 -8.75 -5.56
CA GLY A 378 -5.95 -7.61 -6.40
C GLY A 378 -6.79 -8.01 -7.62
N PHE A 379 -6.52 -9.18 -8.20
CA PHE A 379 -7.30 -9.73 -9.31
C PHE A 379 -8.74 -10.04 -8.89
N PHE A 380 -8.96 -10.62 -7.70
CA PHE A 380 -10.31 -10.83 -7.18
C PHE A 380 -11.00 -9.52 -6.79
N THR A 381 -10.28 -8.52 -6.29
CA THR A 381 -10.81 -7.16 -6.12
C THR A 381 -11.26 -6.59 -7.47
N ALA A 382 -10.46 -6.73 -8.51
CA ALA A 382 -10.78 -6.29 -9.86
C ALA A 382 -12.00 -7.01 -10.46
N LEU A 383 -12.20 -8.29 -10.14
CA LEU A 383 -13.41 -9.05 -10.48
C LEU A 383 -14.64 -8.71 -9.61
N ASN A 384 -14.53 -7.69 -8.74
CA ASN A 384 -15.57 -7.32 -7.77
C ASN A 384 -15.96 -8.47 -6.81
N ASN A 385 -14.98 -9.29 -6.42
CA ASN A 385 -15.12 -10.34 -5.43
C ASN A 385 -14.27 -10.03 -4.18
N GLY A 386 -14.67 -9.00 -3.46
CA GLY A 386 -13.97 -8.53 -2.25
C GLY A 386 -13.86 -9.60 -1.15
N ALA A 387 -14.83 -10.51 -1.05
CA ALA A 387 -14.80 -11.57 -0.04
C ALA A 387 -13.60 -12.52 -0.24
N VAL A 388 -13.35 -12.95 -1.48
CA VAL A 388 -12.19 -13.81 -1.79
C VAL A 388 -10.89 -13.03 -1.65
N SER A 389 -10.86 -11.79 -2.13
CA SER A 389 -9.69 -10.91 -1.97
C SER A 389 -9.33 -10.69 -0.50
N ALA A 390 -10.31 -10.35 0.34
CA ALA A 390 -10.13 -10.18 1.77
C ALA A 390 -9.68 -11.47 2.46
N ALA A 391 -10.24 -12.63 2.07
CA ALA A 391 -9.84 -13.93 2.61
C ALA A 391 -8.37 -14.23 2.28
N ILE A 392 -7.92 -14.01 1.04
CA ILE A 392 -6.51 -14.20 0.64
C ILE A 392 -5.60 -13.28 1.48
N SER A 393 -5.94 -11.99 1.57
CA SER A 393 -5.13 -11.02 2.31
C SER A 393 -5.08 -11.31 3.81
N PHE A 394 -6.20 -11.65 4.41
CA PHE A 394 -6.30 -11.98 5.83
C PHE A 394 -5.51 -13.26 6.17
N LEU A 395 -5.74 -14.33 5.41
CA LEU A 395 -5.03 -15.60 5.62
C LEU A 395 -3.53 -15.43 5.42
N ARG A 396 -3.12 -14.76 4.35
CA ARG A 396 -1.71 -14.51 4.05
C ARG A 396 -1.02 -13.72 5.15
N THR A 397 -1.56 -12.53 5.46
CA THR A 397 -0.87 -11.55 6.31
C THR A 397 -1.05 -11.86 7.79
N LEU A 398 -2.26 -12.19 8.25
CA LEU A 398 -2.47 -12.43 9.67
C LEU A 398 -2.26 -13.91 10.03
N VAL A 399 -3.03 -14.82 9.44
CA VAL A 399 -3.07 -16.22 9.91
C VAL A 399 -1.75 -16.93 9.64
N PHE A 400 -1.30 -16.94 8.40
CA PHE A 400 -0.10 -17.71 8.05
C PHE A 400 1.17 -17.03 8.55
N GLN A 401 1.26 -15.71 8.48
CA GLN A 401 2.46 -15.02 8.91
C GLN A 401 2.58 -15.00 10.44
N ALA A 402 1.52 -14.69 11.19
CA ALA A 402 1.54 -14.76 12.64
C ALA A 402 1.76 -16.21 13.14
N GLY A 403 1.07 -17.17 12.54
CA GLY A 403 1.26 -18.59 12.86
C GLY A 403 2.71 -19.05 12.62
N SER A 404 3.30 -18.67 11.49
CA SER A 404 4.68 -19.01 11.17
C SER A 404 5.68 -18.35 12.12
N VAL A 405 5.48 -17.10 12.49
CA VAL A 405 6.34 -16.36 13.45
C VAL A 405 6.32 -16.98 14.84
N VAL A 406 5.22 -17.63 15.23
CA VAL A 406 5.12 -18.32 16.53
C VAL A 406 5.68 -19.74 16.44
N VAL A 407 5.32 -20.50 15.40
CA VAL A 407 5.62 -21.92 15.31
C VAL A 407 7.04 -22.23 14.82
N LEU A 408 7.51 -21.53 13.77
CA LEU A 408 8.82 -21.87 13.17
C LEU A 408 10.02 -21.63 14.11
N PRO A 409 10.05 -20.63 14.98
CA PRO A 409 11.13 -20.52 15.95
C PRO A 409 11.23 -21.67 16.93
N ILE A 410 10.12 -22.36 17.22
CA ILE A 410 10.11 -23.54 18.09
C ILE A 410 10.81 -24.72 17.40
N LEU A 411 10.71 -24.81 16.06
CA LEU A 411 11.26 -25.92 15.26
C LEU A 411 12.68 -25.64 14.76
N LEU A 412 12.97 -24.40 14.37
CA LEU A 412 14.19 -23.99 13.68
C LEU A 412 15.04 -22.97 14.47
N GLY A 413 14.64 -22.65 15.70
CA GLY A 413 15.30 -21.60 16.48
C GLY A 413 15.19 -20.22 15.81
N VAL A 414 16.25 -19.42 15.91
CA VAL A 414 16.30 -18.03 15.38
C VAL A 414 16.02 -17.99 13.87
N ASP A 415 16.53 -18.93 13.10
CA ASP A 415 16.31 -18.98 11.65
C ASP A 415 14.83 -19.16 11.29
N GLY A 416 14.05 -19.78 12.17
CA GLY A 416 12.61 -19.94 12.00
C GLY A 416 11.87 -18.60 11.86
N ILE A 417 12.33 -17.53 12.53
CA ILE A 417 11.75 -16.18 12.38
C ILE A 417 11.98 -15.63 10.98
N TRP A 418 13.19 -15.82 10.44
CA TRP A 418 13.53 -15.32 9.11
C TRP A 418 12.85 -16.11 7.99
N TRP A 419 12.58 -17.39 8.22
CA TRP A 419 11.80 -18.24 7.32
C TRP A 419 10.27 -18.03 7.43
N ALA A 420 9.79 -17.40 8.50
CA ALA A 420 8.35 -17.30 8.78
C ALA A 420 7.56 -16.62 7.65
N ILE A 421 8.08 -15.54 7.07
CA ILE A 421 7.41 -14.86 5.96
C ILE A 421 7.40 -15.73 4.68
N THR A 422 8.49 -16.46 4.41
CA THR A 422 8.57 -17.37 3.25
C THR A 422 7.56 -18.51 3.39
N ALA A 423 7.44 -19.11 4.57
CA ALA A 423 6.44 -20.14 4.84
C ALA A 423 5.01 -19.59 4.68
N ALA A 424 4.74 -18.39 5.19
CA ALA A 424 3.44 -17.74 5.01
C ALA A 424 3.11 -17.52 3.53
N GLU A 425 4.09 -17.07 2.72
CA GLU A 425 3.91 -16.89 1.28
C GLU A 425 3.64 -18.20 0.54
N ILE A 426 4.24 -19.31 0.97
CA ILE A 426 3.97 -20.65 0.40
C ILE A 426 2.52 -21.06 0.69
N PHE A 427 2.05 -20.96 1.94
CA PHE A 427 0.66 -21.26 2.28
C PHE A 427 -0.33 -20.36 1.55
N ALA A 428 -0.01 -19.07 1.46
CA ALA A 428 -0.83 -18.12 0.72
C ALA A 428 -0.87 -18.43 -0.78
N PHE A 429 0.24 -18.87 -1.38
CA PHE A 429 0.30 -19.30 -2.77
C PHE A 429 -0.63 -20.49 -3.06
N ILE A 430 -0.65 -21.49 -2.17
CA ILE A 430 -1.56 -22.64 -2.29
C ILE A 430 -3.01 -22.16 -2.23
N ILE A 431 -3.38 -21.35 -1.23
CA ILE A 431 -4.75 -20.85 -1.07
C ILE A 431 -5.17 -19.95 -2.24
N SER A 432 -4.29 -19.05 -2.69
CA SER A 432 -4.54 -18.19 -3.86
C SER A 432 -4.77 -19.03 -5.13
N GLY A 433 -3.96 -20.07 -5.33
CA GLY A 433 -4.12 -21.02 -6.43
C GLY A 433 -5.45 -21.78 -6.34
N VAL A 434 -5.82 -22.27 -5.16
CA VAL A 434 -7.10 -22.94 -4.93
C VAL A 434 -8.27 -22.01 -5.28
N PHE A 435 -8.27 -20.77 -4.81
CA PHE A 435 -9.34 -19.80 -5.14
C PHE A 435 -9.39 -19.50 -6.64
N LEU A 436 -8.23 -19.36 -7.30
CA LEU A 436 -8.19 -19.16 -8.76
C LEU A 436 -8.81 -20.35 -9.50
N VAL A 437 -8.54 -21.58 -9.09
CA VAL A 437 -9.12 -22.78 -9.72
C VAL A 437 -10.63 -22.89 -9.42
N LEU A 438 -11.04 -22.72 -8.16
CA LEU A 438 -12.45 -22.84 -7.75
C LEU A 438 -13.37 -21.80 -8.40
N LYS A 439 -12.88 -20.58 -8.63
CA LYS A 439 -13.66 -19.49 -9.19
C LYS A 439 -13.60 -19.36 -10.72
N ARG A 440 -12.80 -20.18 -11.40
CA ARG A 440 -12.59 -20.13 -12.85
C ARG A 440 -13.90 -20.18 -13.66
N ASN A 441 -14.80 -21.09 -13.29
CA ASN A 441 -16.07 -21.26 -14.01
C ASN A 441 -17.05 -20.10 -13.79
N LYS A 442 -16.96 -19.40 -12.65
CA LYS A 442 -17.82 -18.25 -12.35
C LYS A 442 -17.43 -17.02 -13.18
N TYR A 443 -16.15 -16.83 -13.44
CA TYR A 443 -15.64 -15.61 -14.07
C TYR A 443 -15.06 -15.85 -15.47
N HIS A 444 -14.96 -17.08 -15.91
CA HIS A 444 -14.51 -17.49 -17.26
C HIS A 444 -13.13 -16.94 -17.67
N TYR A 445 -12.17 -16.87 -16.72
CA TYR A 445 -10.81 -16.37 -16.95
C TYR A 445 -9.76 -17.47 -17.15
N MET A 446 -10.16 -18.74 -17.18
CA MET A 446 -9.31 -19.91 -17.49
C MET A 446 -9.93 -20.77 -18.59
#